data_d273bd9b68514fe2c44387fb362e6371
#
_entry.id   d273bd9b68514fe2c44387fb362e6371
#
_cell.length_a   1.000
_cell.length_b   1.000
_cell.length_c   1.000
_cell.angle_alpha   90.00
_cell.angle_beta   90.00
_cell.angle_gamma   90.00
#
_symmetry.space_group_name_H-M   'P 1'
#
loop_
_entity.id
_entity.type
_entity.pdbx_description
1 polymer ?
#
loop_
_entity_poly.entity_id
_entity_poly.type
_entity_poly.pdbx_seq_one_letter_code
_entity_poly.pdbx_strand_id
1 'polypeptide(L)'
;YMESTDWLDLFYKDWNLSHEHNLSISGGNENADYYVSGRFYDMDGIYRVCDESYKKYDLRAKGSLKIRPWFKVTNNTSLAIIDQHEPKHSRNNFAVQRAINHAAMPLSPVKNPDGSWTTAAAISGYAAFSEGTSYRNNDYVYFRNKLSADIDIVKEVLKVQADYSYNYTTRKRIDVQ
;
A
#
# COMPACT_ATOMS: atom_id res chain seq x y z
N TYR A 1 -19.21 39.03 13.85
CA TYR A 1 -19.35 37.62 14.21
C TYR A 1 -18.07 36.91 13.78
N MET A 2 -17.23 36.53 14.74
CA MET A 2 -16.12 35.61 14.45
C MET A 2 -16.68 34.19 14.52
N GLU A 3 -16.87 33.59 13.39
CA GLU A 3 -17.27 32.19 13.29
C GLU A 3 -16.05 31.30 13.61
N SER A 4 -16.22 30.35 14.51
CA SER A 4 -15.14 29.40 14.84
C SER A 4 -15.02 28.39 13.72
N THR A 5 -13.83 28.22 13.16
CA THR A 5 -13.53 27.21 12.13
C THR A 5 -12.98 25.95 12.78
N ASP A 6 -13.69 24.85 12.63
CA ASP A 6 -13.16 23.53 13.00
C ASP A 6 -12.31 22.96 11.85
N TRP A 7 -11.03 23.22 11.93
CA TRP A 7 -10.07 22.78 10.93
C TRP A 7 -9.90 21.26 10.88
N LEU A 8 -10.13 20.56 12.00
CA LEU A 8 -10.01 19.10 12.02
C LEU A 8 -11.15 18.47 11.25
N ASP A 9 -12.38 18.94 11.47
CA ASP A 9 -13.55 18.48 10.71
C ASP A 9 -13.44 18.81 9.20
N LEU A 10 -12.84 19.94 8.86
CA LEU A 10 -12.58 20.29 7.46
C LEU A 10 -11.59 19.37 6.77
N PHE A 11 -10.54 18.92 7.48
CA PHE A 11 -9.48 18.08 6.90
C PHE A 11 -9.82 16.61 6.93
N TYR A 12 -10.41 16.12 8.02
CA TYR A 12 -10.54 14.70 8.28
C TYR A 12 -11.99 14.21 8.20
N LYS A 13 -12.14 13.00 7.70
CA LYS A 13 -13.40 12.26 7.76
C LYS A 13 -13.60 11.73 9.18
N ASP A 14 -14.86 11.65 9.66
CA ASP A 14 -15.20 11.04 10.93
C ASP A 14 -14.94 9.53 10.94
N TRP A 15 -15.01 8.91 9.76
CA TRP A 15 -14.74 7.50 9.54
C TRP A 15 -14.16 7.28 8.14
N ASN A 16 -13.39 6.25 7.98
CA ASN A 16 -12.96 5.77 6.69
C ASN A 16 -13.25 4.27 6.54
N LEU A 17 -13.34 3.82 5.30
CA LEU A 17 -13.62 2.43 4.97
C LEU A 17 -12.37 1.76 4.47
N SER A 18 -12.12 0.56 4.98
CA SER A 18 -11.19 -0.37 4.36
C SER A 18 -11.85 -1.73 4.21
N HIS A 19 -11.54 -2.42 3.14
CA HIS A 19 -12.05 -3.77 2.95
C HIS A 19 -10.96 -4.69 2.40
N GLU A 20 -11.07 -5.95 2.76
CA GLU A 20 -10.13 -6.98 2.37
C GLU A 20 -10.88 -8.23 1.92
N HIS A 21 -10.44 -8.78 0.81
CA HIS A 21 -10.94 -10.02 0.26
C HIS A 21 -9.79 -11.02 0.11
N ASN A 22 -9.96 -12.18 0.70
CA ASN A 22 -8.99 -13.27 0.62
C ASN A 22 -9.65 -14.50 0.03
N LEU A 23 -9.00 -15.09 -0.95
CA LEU A 23 -9.40 -16.38 -1.52
C LEU A 23 -8.18 -17.28 -1.56
N SER A 24 -8.35 -18.54 -1.15
CA SER A 24 -7.31 -19.54 -1.31
C SER A 24 -7.88 -20.90 -1.68
N ILE A 25 -7.09 -21.61 -2.45
CA ILE A 25 -7.38 -23.00 -2.83
C ILE A 25 -6.11 -23.81 -2.61
N SER A 26 -6.27 -25.00 -2.05
CA SER A 26 -5.17 -25.94 -1.86
C SER A 26 -5.64 -27.35 -2.15
N GLY A 27 -4.74 -28.17 -2.58
CA GLY A 27 -5.00 -29.57 -2.82
C GLY A 27 -3.69 -30.33 -3.04
N GLY A 28 -3.82 -31.64 -3.14
CA GLY A 28 -2.65 -32.47 -3.38
C GLY A 28 -2.93 -33.95 -3.16
N ASN A 29 -1.89 -34.70 -3.37
CA ASN A 29 -1.81 -36.13 -3.09
C ASN A 29 -0.42 -36.47 -2.52
N GLU A 30 -0.11 -37.75 -2.39
CA GLU A 30 1.18 -38.21 -1.83
C GLU A 30 2.42 -37.71 -2.60
N ASN A 31 2.26 -37.35 -3.88
CA ASN A 31 3.35 -36.98 -4.77
C ASN A 31 3.40 -35.50 -5.10
N ALA A 32 2.27 -34.79 -4.98
CA ALA A 32 2.19 -33.37 -5.34
C ALA A 32 1.23 -32.63 -4.44
N ASP A 33 1.59 -31.41 -4.09
CA ASP A 33 0.72 -30.47 -3.38
C ASP A 33 0.79 -29.09 -4.04
N TYR A 34 -0.32 -28.36 -3.94
CA TYR A 34 -0.38 -26.98 -4.38
C TYR A 34 -1.19 -26.13 -3.41
N TYR A 35 -0.85 -24.87 -3.40
CA TYR A 35 -1.56 -23.81 -2.69
C TYR A 35 -1.52 -22.54 -3.55
N VAL A 36 -2.68 -21.97 -3.80
CA VAL A 36 -2.81 -20.68 -4.50
C VAL A 36 -3.67 -19.78 -3.65
N SER A 37 -3.26 -18.54 -3.46
CA SER A 37 -4.06 -17.52 -2.76
C SER A 37 -3.99 -16.20 -3.47
N GLY A 38 -5.11 -15.49 -3.45
CA GLY A 38 -5.24 -14.10 -3.86
C GLY A 38 -5.79 -13.27 -2.71
N ARG A 39 -5.24 -12.08 -2.53
CA ARG A 39 -5.71 -11.09 -1.57
C ARG A 39 -5.85 -9.75 -2.26
N PHE A 40 -6.97 -9.10 -2.06
CA PHE A 40 -7.22 -7.73 -2.43
C PHE A 40 -7.49 -6.93 -1.17
N TYR A 41 -6.79 -5.82 -1.01
CA TYR A 41 -7.00 -4.86 0.06
C TYR A 41 -7.19 -3.47 -0.55
N ASP A 42 -8.23 -2.78 -0.13
CA ASP A 42 -8.53 -1.41 -0.53
C ASP A 42 -8.84 -0.57 0.71
N MET A 43 -8.25 0.59 0.79
CA MET A 43 -8.43 1.52 1.90
C MET A 43 -8.59 2.93 1.35
N ASP A 44 -9.69 3.57 1.69
CA ASP A 44 -9.91 4.98 1.47
C ASP A 44 -9.02 5.82 2.41
N GLY A 45 -8.67 7.02 1.97
CA GLY A 45 -7.91 7.95 2.79
C GLY A 45 -8.74 8.60 3.89
N ILE A 46 -8.02 9.16 4.87
CA ILE A 46 -8.60 9.85 6.01
C ILE A 46 -8.99 11.29 5.72
N TYR A 47 -8.51 11.85 4.61
CA TYR A 47 -8.80 13.24 4.27
C TYR A 47 -10.17 13.40 3.63
N ARG A 48 -10.91 14.43 4.04
CA ARG A 48 -12.21 14.82 3.47
C ARG A 48 -12.03 15.71 2.24
N VAL A 49 -10.98 16.50 2.23
CA VAL A 49 -10.74 17.58 1.28
C VAL A 49 -10.04 17.14 -0.01
N CYS A 50 -9.44 15.96 -0.01
CA CYS A 50 -8.70 15.43 -1.16
C CYS A 50 -8.81 13.91 -1.24
N ASP A 51 -8.48 13.37 -2.41
CA ASP A 51 -8.45 11.94 -2.63
C ASP A 51 -7.15 11.34 -2.11
N GLU A 52 -7.30 10.28 -1.35
CA GLU A 52 -6.22 9.42 -0.89
C GLU A 52 -6.70 7.98 -0.98
N SER A 53 -5.90 7.11 -1.55
CA SER A 53 -6.26 5.70 -1.67
C SER A 53 -5.02 4.80 -1.59
N TYR A 54 -5.24 3.61 -1.05
CA TYR A 54 -4.23 2.57 -0.99
C TYR A 54 -4.85 1.25 -1.43
N LYS A 55 -4.36 0.70 -2.54
CA LYS A 55 -4.81 -0.59 -3.07
C LYS A 55 -3.65 -1.56 -3.11
N LYS A 56 -3.90 -2.77 -2.64
CA LYS A 56 -2.89 -3.82 -2.64
C LYS A 56 -3.47 -5.13 -3.17
N TYR A 57 -2.76 -5.72 -4.12
CA TYR A 57 -3.05 -7.01 -4.71
C TYR A 57 -1.90 -7.96 -4.38
N ASP A 58 -2.18 -9.04 -3.67
CA ASP A 58 -1.23 -10.09 -3.39
C ASP A 58 -1.68 -11.38 -4.09
N LEU A 59 -0.78 -12.01 -4.81
CA LEU A 59 -0.96 -13.34 -5.39
C LEU A 59 0.18 -14.24 -4.91
N ARG A 60 -0.15 -15.43 -4.45
CA ARG A 60 0.82 -16.43 -4.05
C ARG A 60 0.47 -17.78 -4.61
N ALA A 61 1.46 -18.43 -5.20
CA ALA A 61 1.36 -19.80 -5.65
C ALA A 61 2.54 -20.60 -5.08
N LYS A 62 2.24 -21.70 -4.41
CA LYS A 62 3.22 -22.67 -3.92
C LYS A 62 2.83 -24.03 -4.47
N GLY A 63 3.79 -24.75 -5.00
CA GLY A 63 3.60 -26.13 -5.42
C GLY A 63 4.82 -26.97 -5.08
N SER A 64 4.60 -28.23 -4.73
CA SER A 64 5.67 -29.19 -4.58
C SER A 64 5.34 -30.46 -5.34
N LEU A 65 6.37 -31.07 -5.88
CA LEU A 65 6.29 -32.30 -6.65
C LEU A 65 7.41 -33.26 -6.22
N LYS A 66 7.02 -34.44 -5.76
CA LYS A 66 7.92 -35.56 -5.53
C LYS A 66 8.12 -36.34 -6.81
N ILE A 67 9.19 -36.03 -7.54
CA ILE A 67 9.51 -36.65 -8.84
C ILE A 67 9.94 -38.10 -8.66
N ARG A 68 10.67 -38.35 -7.56
CA ARG A 68 11.12 -39.66 -7.11
C ARG A 68 11.05 -39.73 -5.58
N PRO A 69 11.07 -40.92 -4.96
CA PRO A 69 11.09 -41.03 -3.49
C PRO A 69 12.25 -40.25 -2.82
N TRP A 70 13.34 -40.05 -3.56
CA TRP A 70 14.54 -39.35 -3.13
C TRP A 70 14.69 -37.94 -3.67
N PHE A 71 13.75 -37.45 -4.56
CA PHE A 71 13.86 -36.17 -5.20
C PHE A 71 12.54 -35.38 -5.19
N LYS A 72 12.51 -34.26 -4.49
CA LYS A 72 11.38 -33.34 -4.39
C LYS A 72 11.77 -31.96 -4.89
N VAL A 73 10.89 -31.35 -5.66
CA VAL A 73 11.03 -29.95 -6.12
C VAL A 73 9.87 -29.14 -5.55
N THR A 74 10.16 -27.96 -5.06
CA THR A 74 9.17 -27.00 -4.54
C THR A 74 9.37 -25.66 -5.20
N ASN A 75 8.29 -25.09 -5.72
CA ASN A 75 8.27 -23.70 -6.21
C ASN A 75 7.37 -22.86 -5.31
N ASN A 76 7.81 -21.65 -4.97
CA ASN A 76 7.03 -20.67 -4.22
C ASN A 76 7.16 -19.31 -4.91
N THR A 77 6.10 -18.89 -5.54
CA THR A 77 6.00 -17.62 -6.28
C THR A 77 5.08 -16.68 -5.54
N SER A 78 5.45 -15.43 -5.44
CA SER A 78 4.58 -14.37 -4.93
C SER A 78 4.70 -13.11 -5.78
N LEU A 79 3.58 -12.45 -6.00
CA LEU A 79 3.46 -11.17 -6.67
C LEU A 79 2.66 -10.25 -5.75
N ALA A 80 3.20 -9.08 -5.44
CA ALA A 80 2.46 -8.02 -4.76
C ALA A 80 2.52 -6.75 -5.59
N ILE A 81 1.36 -6.15 -5.82
CA ILE A 81 1.21 -4.87 -6.52
C ILE A 81 0.56 -3.91 -5.53
N ILE A 82 1.17 -2.73 -5.36
CA ILE A 82 0.65 -1.67 -4.51
C ILE A 82 0.49 -0.43 -5.37
N ASP A 83 -0.71 0.13 -5.33
CA ASP A 83 -1.07 1.40 -5.92
C ASP A 83 -1.47 2.34 -4.79
N GLN A 84 -0.72 3.42 -4.63
CA GLN A 84 -0.91 4.39 -3.57
C GLN A 84 -1.01 5.79 -4.17
N HIS A 85 -2.15 6.42 -3.92
CA HIS A 85 -2.38 7.82 -4.21
C HIS A 85 -2.44 8.60 -2.91
N GLU A 86 -1.60 9.62 -2.78
CA GLU A 86 -1.56 10.46 -1.58
C GLU A 86 -1.49 11.95 -1.94
N PRO A 87 -2.21 12.81 -1.20
CA PRO A 87 -2.07 14.25 -1.36
C PRO A 87 -0.65 14.67 -0.92
N LYS A 88 -0.09 15.64 -1.62
CA LYS A 88 1.23 16.16 -1.32
C LYS A 88 1.14 17.64 -0.95
N HIS A 89 1.60 17.98 0.24
CA HIS A 89 1.84 19.37 0.58
C HIS A 89 3.20 19.83 0.03
N SER A 90 3.25 21.01 -0.57
CA SER A 90 4.41 21.51 -1.34
C SER A 90 5.74 21.59 -0.56
N ARG A 91 5.72 21.50 0.76
CA ARG A 91 6.91 21.76 1.58
C ARG A 91 7.48 20.58 2.37
N ASN A 92 6.68 19.58 2.79
CA ASN A 92 7.21 18.38 3.48
C ASN A 92 6.12 17.35 3.78
N ASN A 93 6.44 16.07 3.74
CA ASN A 93 5.52 14.97 4.06
C ASN A 93 4.99 14.95 5.52
N PHE A 94 5.64 15.68 6.42
CA PHE A 94 5.19 15.88 7.81
C PHE A 94 4.23 17.07 7.96
N ALA A 95 3.89 17.71 6.86
CA ALA A 95 3.44 19.08 6.91
C ALA A 95 1.95 19.22 7.21
N VAL A 96 1.09 18.25 6.86
CA VAL A 96 -0.35 18.47 7.04
C VAL A 96 -0.71 18.62 8.50
N GLN A 97 -0.38 17.64 9.33
CA GLN A 97 -0.68 17.69 10.76
C GLN A 97 0.06 18.85 11.46
N ARG A 98 1.32 19.09 11.08
CA ARG A 98 2.11 20.19 11.63
C ARG A 98 1.61 21.55 11.16
N ALA A 99 1.22 21.66 9.90
CA ALA A 99 0.67 22.89 9.36
C ALA A 99 -0.71 23.21 9.94
N ILE A 100 -1.56 22.22 10.15
CA ILE A 100 -2.82 22.36 10.87
C ILE A 100 -2.55 22.89 12.29
N ASN A 101 -1.62 22.29 13.02
CA ASN A 101 -1.30 22.71 14.38
C ASN A 101 -0.73 24.13 14.49
N HIS A 102 -0.03 24.61 13.46
CA HIS A 102 0.63 25.91 13.48
C HIS A 102 -0.19 27.04 12.83
N ALA A 103 -1.03 26.74 11.85
CA ALA A 103 -1.71 27.74 11.04
C ALA A 103 -3.22 27.72 11.17
N ALA A 104 -3.80 26.56 11.47
CA ALA A 104 -5.24 26.36 11.54
C ALA A 104 -5.79 26.78 12.91
N MET A 105 -5.76 28.06 13.21
CA MET A 105 -6.34 28.59 14.45
C MET A 105 -7.88 28.68 14.33
N PRO A 106 -8.64 28.36 15.38
CA PRO A 106 -10.11 28.35 15.34
C PRO A 106 -10.75 29.67 14.89
N LEU A 107 -10.09 30.79 15.12
CA LEU A 107 -10.57 32.12 14.72
C LEU A 107 -10.17 32.51 13.28
N SER A 108 -9.42 31.67 12.59
CA SER A 108 -9.00 31.96 11.21
C SER A 108 -10.02 31.38 10.23
N PRO A 109 -10.68 32.21 9.41
CA PRO A 109 -11.60 31.70 8.40
C PRO A 109 -10.82 30.98 7.28
N VAL A 110 -11.52 30.12 6.53
CA VAL A 110 -10.96 29.40 5.37
C VAL A 110 -10.74 30.33 4.19
N LYS A 111 -11.70 31.22 3.95
CA LYS A 111 -11.68 32.18 2.84
C LYS A 111 -11.83 33.61 3.34
N ASN A 112 -11.23 34.52 2.59
CA ASN A 112 -11.44 35.95 2.75
C ASN A 112 -12.82 36.38 2.18
N PRO A 113 -13.34 37.55 2.52
CA PRO A 113 -14.63 38.04 1.98
C PRO A 113 -14.67 38.16 0.46
N ASP A 114 -13.52 38.31 -0.20
CA ASP A 114 -13.38 38.35 -1.66
C ASP A 114 -13.32 36.95 -2.31
N GLY A 115 -13.43 35.85 -1.52
CA GLY A 115 -13.38 34.48 -1.98
C GLY A 115 -11.97 33.90 -2.11
N SER A 116 -10.92 34.68 -1.90
CA SER A 116 -9.54 34.20 -1.90
C SER A 116 -9.23 33.35 -0.66
N TRP A 117 -8.21 32.50 -0.77
CA TRP A 117 -7.75 31.70 0.37
C TRP A 117 -7.07 32.59 1.43
N THR A 118 -7.36 32.30 2.69
CA THR A 118 -6.65 32.96 3.77
C THR A 118 -5.21 32.40 3.91
N THR A 119 -4.37 33.16 4.61
CA THR A 119 -3.02 32.69 4.94
C THR A 119 -3.04 31.38 5.75
N ALA A 120 -4.04 31.21 6.62
CA ALA A 120 -4.23 29.98 7.39
C ALA A 120 -4.54 28.78 6.48
N ALA A 121 -5.44 28.93 5.51
CA ALA A 121 -5.78 27.90 4.53
C ALA A 121 -4.59 27.56 3.62
N ALA A 122 -3.81 28.56 3.22
CA ALA A 122 -2.62 28.34 2.40
C ALA A 122 -1.50 27.61 3.14
N ILE A 123 -1.18 28.05 4.38
CA ILE A 123 -0.09 27.45 5.19
C ILE A 123 -0.47 26.09 5.70
N SER A 124 -1.73 25.85 6.10
CA SER A 124 -2.21 24.53 6.53
C SER A 124 -2.24 23.50 5.40
N GLY A 125 -2.17 23.94 4.15
CA GLY A 125 -2.28 23.09 2.97
C GLY A 125 -3.72 22.84 2.51
N TYR A 126 -4.72 23.37 3.21
CA TYR A 126 -6.13 23.17 2.86
C TYR A 126 -6.46 23.65 1.45
N ALA A 127 -5.94 24.82 1.07
CA ALA A 127 -6.12 25.36 -0.27
C ALA A 127 -5.58 24.42 -1.36
N ALA A 128 -4.35 23.96 -1.21
CA ALA A 128 -3.71 23.05 -2.18
C ALA A 128 -4.43 21.70 -2.27
N PHE A 129 -4.91 21.18 -1.14
CA PHE A 129 -5.67 19.93 -1.11
C PHE A 129 -7.04 20.08 -1.78
N SER A 130 -7.74 21.19 -1.50
CA SER A 130 -9.06 21.47 -2.11
C SER A 130 -8.98 21.65 -3.62
N GLU A 131 -7.86 22.17 -4.12
CA GLU A 131 -7.64 22.37 -5.55
C GLU A 131 -7.15 21.09 -6.25
N GLY A 132 -6.71 20.07 -5.48
CA GLY A 132 -6.22 18.79 -6.01
C GLY A 132 -4.96 18.91 -6.88
N THR A 133 -4.25 20.05 -6.79
CA THR A 133 -3.12 20.38 -7.67
C THR A 133 -1.84 19.67 -7.29
N SER A 134 -1.76 19.13 -6.08
CA SER A 134 -0.53 18.54 -5.56
C SER A 134 -0.78 17.15 -5.01
N TYR A 135 -0.22 16.13 -5.68
CA TYR A 135 -0.38 14.74 -5.29
C TYR A 135 0.84 13.89 -5.62
N ARG A 136 0.88 12.71 -5.04
CA ARG A 136 1.90 11.70 -5.28
C ARG A 136 1.26 10.36 -5.56
N ASN A 137 1.68 9.74 -6.67
CA ASN A 137 1.37 8.36 -6.96
C ASN A 137 2.63 7.51 -6.77
N ASN A 138 2.51 6.43 -6.01
CA ASN A 138 3.54 5.44 -5.82
C ASN A 138 2.99 4.07 -6.24
N ASP A 139 3.56 3.51 -7.29
CA ASP A 139 3.25 2.17 -7.75
C ASP A 139 4.44 1.26 -7.40
N TYR A 140 4.18 0.17 -6.70
CA TYR A 140 5.18 -0.82 -6.37
C TYR A 140 4.79 -2.17 -6.94
N VAL A 141 5.76 -2.86 -7.50
CA VAL A 141 5.61 -4.26 -7.90
C VAL A 141 6.73 -5.07 -7.26
N TYR A 142 6.35 -6.08 -6.51
CA TYR A 142 7.26 -7.03 -5.88
C TYR A 142 6.99 -8.41 -6.44
N PHE A 143 7.92 -8.95 -7.17
CA PHE A 143 7.89 -10.33 -7.62
C PHE A 143 8.97 -11.12 -6.94
N ARG A 144 8.60 -12.28 -6.37
CA ARG A 144 9.54 -13.20 -5.73
C ARG A 144 9.24 -14.60 -6.20
N ASN A 145 10.28 -15.31 -6.59
CA ASN A 145 10.20 -16.73 -6.89
C ASN A 145 11.33 -17.45 -6.14
N LYS A 146 10.97 -18.56 -5.49
CA LYS A 146 11.93 -19.47 -4.87
C LYS A 146 11.69 -20.87 -5.41
N LEU A 147 12.72 -21.45 -6.00
CA LEU A 147 12.76 -22.84 -6.42
C LEU A 147 13.68 -23.60 -5.47
N SER A 148 13.19 -24.67 -4.89
CA SER A 148 13.93 -25.54 -3.97
C SER A 148 13.95 -26.95 -4.53
N ALA A 149 15.10 -27.58 -4.47
CA ALA A 149 15.30 -28.99 -4.82
C ALA A 149 15.86 -29.72 -3.59
N ASP A 150 15.13 -30.73 -3.12
CA ASP A 150 15.51 -31.59 -2.01
C ASP A 150 15.88 -32.96 -2.55
N ILE A 151 17.08 -33.44 -2.23
CA ILE A 151 17.63 -34.69 -2.69
C ILE A 151 18.09 -35.53 -1.48
N ASP A 152 17.46 -36.66 -1.28
CA ASP A 152 17.88 -37.67 -0.29
C ASP A 152 18.91 -38.61 -0.93
N ILE A 153 20.21 -38.29 -0.76
CA ILE A 153 21.30 -39.12 -1.35
C ILE A 153 21.40 -40.47 -0.65
N VAL A 154 21.34 -40.45 0.67
CA VAL A 154 21.29 -41.67 1.47
C VAL A 154 20.10 -41.55 2.41
N LYS A 155 19.14 -42.43 2.25
CA LYS A 155 17.89 -42.42 3.00
C LYS A 155 18.16 -42.27 4.51
N GLU A 156 17.54 -41.24 5.12
CA GLU A 156 17.63 -40.89 6.55
C GLU A 156 19.02 -40.46 7.04
N VAL A 157 20.05 -40.45 6.18
CA VAL A 157 21.43 -40.13 6.56
C VAL A 157 21.94 -38.86 5.93
N LEU A 158 21.73 -38.68 4.63
CA LEU A 158 22.29 -37.55 3.91
C LEU A 158 21.24 -36.93 2.98
N LYS A 159 20.88 -35.70 3.30
CA LYS A 159 20.02 -34.84 2.49
C LYS A 159 20.81 -33.65 1.96
N VAL A 160 20.57 -33.32 0.71
CA VAL A 160 21.08 -32.08 0.07
C VAL A 160 19.91 -31.25 -0.37
N GLN A 161 19.93 -29.98 0.00
CA GLN A 161 18.96 -29.00 -0.45
C GLN A 161 19.65 -27.90 -1.26
N ALA A 162 19.11 -27.61 -2.41
CA ALA A 162 19.52 -26.50 -3.26
C ALA A 162 18.36 -25.52 -3.43
N ASP A 163 18.63 -24.24 -3.17
CA ASP A 163 17.66 -23.17 -3.29
C ASP A 163 18.12 -22.15 -4.32
N TYR A 164 17.22 -21.79 -5.23
CA TYR A 164 17.40 -20.65 -6.12
C TYR A 164 16.30 -19.63 -5.87
N SER A 165 16.68 -18.38 -5.64
CA SER A 165 15.72 -17.30 -5.39
C SER A 165 15.92 -16.16 -6.36
N TYR A 166 14.82 -15.73 -6.99
CA TYR A 166 14.77 -14.56 -7.84
C TYR A 166 13.81 -13.53 -7.24
N ASN A 167 14.30 -12.30 -7.04
CA ASN A 167 13.53 -11.20 -6.51
C ASN A 167 13.62 -10.03 -7.49
N TYR A 168 12.46 -9.51 -7.87
CA TYR A 168 12.34 -8.32 -8.70
C TYR A 168 11.46 -7.31 -7.97
N THR A 169 11.96 -6.08 -7.85
CA THR A 169 11.22 -4.98 -7.26
C THR A 169 11.31 -3.78 -8.17
N THR A 170 10.17 -3.21 -8.49
CA THR A 170 10.13 -1.93 -9.20
C THR A 170 9.27 -0.94 -8.43
N ARG A 171 9.63 0.32 -8.53
CA ARG A 171 8.90 1.45 -7.98
C ARG A 171 8.79 2.52 -9.06
N LYS A 172 7.56 2.94 -9.32
CA LYS A 172 7.29 4.13 -10.12
C LYS A 172 6.69 5.18 -9.18
N ARG A 173 7.26 6.36 -9.21
CA ARG A 173 6.77 7.49 -8.42
C ARG A 173 6.53 8.67 -9.34
N ILE A 174 5.36 9.28 -9.22
CA ILE A 174 4.98 10.49 -9.92
C ILE A 174 4.59 11.52 -8.86
N ASP A 175 5.30 12.63 -8.83
CA ASP A 175 5.01 13.77 -7.98
C ASP A 175 4.51 14.92 -8.86
N VAL A 176 3.34 15.44 -8.55
CA VAL A 176 2.76 16.64 -9.16
C VAL A 176 2.71 17.74 -8.09
N GLN A 177 3.11 18.94 -8.48
CA GLN A 177 3.13 20.15 -7.61
C GLN A 177 2.50 21.32 -8.32
#